data_ed67e5e65737c206a4e873d95c64a6c1
#
_entry.id   ed67e5e65737c206a4e873d95c64a6c1
#
_cell.length_a   1.000
_cell.length_b   1.000
_cell.length_c   1.000
_cell.angle_alpha   90.00
_cell.angle_beta   90.00
_cell.angle_gamma   90.00
#
_symmetry.space_group_name_H-M   'P 1'
#
loop_
_entity.id
_entity.type
_entity.pdbx_description
1 polymer ?
#
loop_
_entity_poly.entity_id
_entity_poly.type
_entity_poly.pdbx_seq_one_letter_code
_entity_poly.pdbx_strand_id
1 'polypeptide(L)'
;MITLENDYIKVSLAAKGAELQGLFSKETKLEYLWNANPKYWAKHSPVLFPIVGSLKNNSFTYQGKSYELPRHGFARDHVFNFEKISETEAVFTLTQNEDTLKGYPFYFELKLRYRLIDRKLNLTYKVINTGTAELLFSIGAHPAFAVPNTPNTVYEDYYLAFNADEKLTFWKLEDGLVSDQTALIELGGHRLNLKHDLFYNDALVFKTLQSNCISLLNNKNDYGLHFHFEDFPFFGIWAATDAPFVCLEPWCGVADDINHDQELTHKEGIIKLDIGENWSRFWEVECF
;
A
#
# COMPACT_ATOMS: atom_id res chain seq x y z
N MET A 1 -15.89 -3.29 -14.05
CA MET A 1 -15.73 -3.27 -12.60
C MET A 1 -16.20 -4.59 -12.06
N ILE A 2 -15.44 -5.21 -11.17
CA ILE A 2 -15.73 -6.49 -10.53
C ILE A 2 -16.25 -6.20 -9.13
N THR A 3 -17.33 -6.82 -8.71
CA THR A 3 -17.93 -6.63 -7.38
C THR A 3 -17.85 -7.93 -6.58
N LEU A 4 -17.38 -7.81 -5.34
CA LEU A 4 -17.50 -8.82 -4.31
C LEU A 4 -18.45 -8.30 -3.23
N GLU A 5 -19.28 -9.18 -2.67
CA GLU A 5 -20.31 -8.76 -1.73
C GLU A 5 -20.68 -9.89 -0.79
N ASN A 6 -20.90 -9.57 0.48
CA ASN A 6 -21.52 -10.43 1.49
C ASN A 6 -22.59 -9.65 2.26
N ASP A 7 -23.06 -10.16 3.38
CA ASP A 7 -24.12 -9.51 4.18
C ASP A 7 -23.64 -8.19 4.82
N TYR A 8 -22.34 -7.98 5.00
CA TYR A 8 -21.76 -6.88 5.76
C TYR A 8 -21.11 -5.80 4.88
N ILE A 9 -20.35 -6.20 3.87
CA ILE A 9 -19.58 -5.28 3.03
C ILE A 9 -19.74 -5.56 1.54
N LYS A 10 -19.57 -4.50 0.75
CA LYS A 10 -19.50 -4.54 -0.70
C LYS A 10 -18.20 -3.89 -1.16
N VAL A 11 -17.48 -4.58 -2.03
CA VAL A 11 -16.17 -4.16 -2.55
C VAL A 11 -16.21 -4.04 -4.05
N SER A 12 -15.63 -2.97 -4.59
CA SER A 12 -15.49 -2.73 -6.02
C SER A 12 -14.03 -2.82 -6.43
N LEU A 13 -13.74 -3.57 -7.50
CA LEU A 13 -12.38 -3.85 -7.98
C LEU A 13 -12.27 -3.53 -9.47
N ALA A 14 -11.13 -2.97 -9.89
CA ALA A 14 -10.79 -2.78 -11.30
C ALA A 14 -9.78 -3.83 -11.76
N ALA A 15 -9.88 -4.29 -13.01
CA ALA A 15 -8.87 -5.17 -13.60
C ALA A 15 -7.53 -4.45 -13.82
N LYS A 16 -7.56 -3.14 -14.13
CA LYS A 16 -6.35 -2.31 -14.20
C LYS A 16 -5.78 -2.13 -12.79
N GLY A 17 -4.54 -2.54 -12.58
CA GLY A 17 -3.85 -2.51 -11.29
C GLY A 17 -4.40 -3.52 -10.29
N ALA A 18 -5.38 -4.36 -10.64
CA ALA A 18 -6.18 -5.13 -9.69
C ALA A 18 -6.67 -4.25 -8.52
N GLU A 19 -6.97 -2.98 -8.79
CA GLU A 19 -7.11 -1.93 -7.80
C GLU A 19 -8.44 -2.02 -7.05
N LEU A 20 -8.38 -1.94 -5.72
CA LEU A 20 -9.55 -1.73 -4.85
C LEU A 20 -10.07 -0.30 -5.08
N GLN A 21 -11.34 -0.15 -5.49
CA GLN A 21 -11.95 1.14 -5.85
C GLN A 21 -13.18 1.49 -5.03
N GLY A 22 -13.61 0.64 -4.11
CA GLY A 22 -14.69 0.91 -3.18
C GLY A 22 -14.71 -0.12 -2.06
N LEU A 23 -15.02 0.34 -0.86
CA LEU A 23 -15.18 -0.45 0.36
C LEU A 23 -16.37 0.10 1.15
N PHE A 24 -17.55 -0.40 0.84
CA PHE A 24 -18.80 0.07 1.42
C PHE A 24 -19.28 -0.88 2.52
N SER A 25 -19.55 -0.36 3.72
CA SER A 25 -20.20 -1.10 4.80
C SER A 25 -21.71 -0.98 4.69
N LYS A 26 -22.39 -2.13 4.67
CA LYS A 26 -23.86 -2.18 4.62
C LYS A 26 -24.52 -1.84 5.95
N GLU A 27 -23.81 -2.00 7.05
CA GLU A 27 -24.29 -1.69 8.40
C GLU A 27 -24.24 -0.19 8.67
N THR A 28 -23.08 0.44 8.47
CA THR A 28 -22.90 1.87 8.70
C THR A 28 -23.43 2.74 7.55
N LYS A 29 -23.64 2.17 6.35
CA LYS A 29 -23.99 2.86 5.09
C LYS A 29 -22.93 3.85 4.64
N LEU A 30 -21.66 3.61 4.99
CA LEU A 30 -20.52 4.47 4.67
C LEU A 30 -19.61 3.84 3.62
N GLU A 31 -19.06 4.69 2.73
CA GLU A 31 -17.93 4.36 1.90
C GLU A 31 -16.64 4.73 2.65
N TYR A 32 -15.75 3.77 2.86
CA TYR A 32 -14.52 3.98 3.60
C TYR A 32 -13.34 4.33 2.71
N LEU A 33 -13.41 4.00 1.43
CA LEU A 33 -12.32 4.28 0.50
C LEU A 33 -12.44 5.69 -0.09
N TRP A 34 -11.30 6.31 -0.38
CA TRP A 34 -11.19 7.55 -1.14
C TRP A 34 -11.75 7.39 -2.55
N ASN A 35 -12.42 8.40 -3.05
CA ASN A 35 -13.15 8.37 -4.33
C ASN A 35 -12.30 8.72 -5.57
N ALA A 36 -10.98 8.83 -5.42
CA ALA A 36 -10.03 9.19 -6.48
C ALA A 36 -10.35 10.52 -7.21
N ASN A 37 -10.83 11.53 -6.50
CA ASN A 37 -11.06 12.85 -7.08
C ASN A 37 -9.72 13.42 -7.63
N PRO A 38 -9.63 13.66 -8.97
CA PRO A 38 -8.38 14.06 -9.61
C PRO A 38 -7.87 15.46 -9.19
N LYS A 39 -8.71 16.25 -8.49
CA LYS A 39 -8.26 17.51 -7.86
C LYS A 39 -7.12 17.27 -6.87
N TYR A 40 -7.10 16.12 -6.20
CA TYR A 40 -6.11 15.77 -5.19
C TYR A 40 -5.25 14.59 -5.64
N TRP A 41 -5.87 13.43 -5.88
CA TRP A 41 -5.16 12.21 -6.25
C TRP A 41 -6.11 11.23 -6.97
N ALA A 42 -5.80 10.89 -8.23
CA ALA A 42 -6.65 10.13 -9.14
C ALA A 42 -6.48 8.60 -9.03
N LYS A 43 -6.16 8.08 -7.83
CA LYS A 43 -6.09 6.64 -7.54
C LYS A 43 -6.80 6.35 -6.22
N HIS A 44 -7.16 5.07 -5.98
CA HIS A 44 -7.86 4.64 -4.77
C HIS A 44 -6.95 3.82 -3.85
N SER A 45 -6.35 2.74 -4.39
CA SER A 45 -5.55 1.78 -3.64
C SER A 45 -4.60 1.02 -4.57
N PRO A 46 -3.63 1.69 -5.20
CA PRO A 46 -2.75 1.03 -6.15
C PRO A 46 -1.83 0.01 -5.48
N VAL A 47 -1.57 -1.10 -6.18
CA VAL A 47 -0.50 -2.03 -5.82
C VAL A 47 0.85 -1.47 -6.23
N LEU A 48 1.84 -1.63 -5.37
CA LEU A 48 3.22 -1.22 -5.61
C LEU A 48 4.06 -2.47 -5.92
N PHE A 49 4.51 -2.61 -7.17
CA PHE A 49 5.31 -3.74 -7.63
C PHE A 49 5.95 -3.44 -9.00
N PRO A 50 7.20 -3.83 -9.28
CA PRO A 50 8.10 -4.65 -8.47
C PRO A 50 8.99 -3.84 -7.52
N ILE A 51 8.74 -2.56 -7.35
CA ILE A 51 9.43 -1.69 -6.39
C ILE A 51 8.42 -0.88 -5.58
N VAL A 52 8.83 -0.48 -4.37
CA VAL A 52 8.13 0.47 -3.51
C VAL A 52 8.92 1.77 -3.48
N GLY A 53 8.24 2.91 -3.62
CA GLY A 53 8.88 4.22 -3.66
C GLY A 53 9.62 4.50 -4.96
N SER A 54 10.54 5.46 -4.92
CA SER A 54 11.39 5.83 -6.04
C SER A 54 12.71 5.09 -6.03
N LEU A 55 13.26 4.85 -7.20
CA LEU A 55 14.66 4.51 -7.40
C LEU A 55 15.45 5.80 -7.58
N LYS A 56 16.70 5.82 -7.14
CA LYS A 56 17.62 6.93 -7.40
C LYS A 56 17.81 7.07 -8.92
N ASN A 57 17.58 8.28 -9.43
CA ASN A 57 17.57 8.58 -10.87
C ASN A 57 16.54 7.75 -11.68
N ASN A 58 15.47 7.22 -11.05
CA ASN A 58 14.47 6.32 -11.65
C ASN A 58 15.05 5.08 -12.35
N SER A 59 16.25 4.63 -11.94
CA SER A 59 16.96 3.52 -12.59
C SER A 59 17.66 2.62 -11.57
N PHE A 60 17.94 1.39 -11.99
CA PHE A 60 18.76 0.45 -11.23
C PHE A 60 19.69 -0.32 -12.16
N THR A 61 20.75 -0.88 -11.60
CA THR A 61 21.66 -1.80 -12.28
C THR A 61 21.41 -3.23 -11.78
N TYR A 62 21.49 -4.17 -12.70
CA TYR A 62 21.44 -5.59 -12.41
C TYR A 62 22.32 -6.34 -13.40
N GLN A 63 23.27 -7.14 -12.91
CA GLN A 63 24.25 -7.88 -13.73
C GLN A 63 24.96 -6.97 -14.76
N GLY A 64 25.33 -5.76 -14.35
CA GLY A 64 26.05 -4.79 -15.17
C GLY A 64 25.23 -4.09 -16.26
N LYS A 65 23.91 -4.27 -16.28
CA LYS A 65 22.98 -3.58 -17.19
C LYS A 65 22.11 -2.61 -16.42
N SER A 66 21.81 -1.45 -17.02
CA SER A 66 20.90 -0.45 -16.46
C SER A 66 19.49 -0.64 -16.96
N TYR A 67 18.52 -0.43 -16.05
CA TYR A 67 17.08 -0.53 -16.29
C TYR A 67 16.39 0.67 -15.66
N GLU A 68 15.23 1.06 -16.18
CA GLU A 68 14.43 2.16 -15.66
C GLU A 68 13.06 1.66 -15.19
N LEU A 69 12.64 2.13 -14.03
CA LEU A 69 11.29 1.90 -13.49
C LEU A 69 10.73 3.20 -12.91
N PRO A 70 9.44 3.50 -13.15
CA PRO A 70 8.80 4.63 -12.50
C PRO A 70 8.62 4.38 -11.01
N ARG A 71 8.43 5.45 -10.24
CA ARG A 71 8.05 5.38 -8.81
C ARG A 71 6.92 4.37 -8.61
N HIS A 72 7.10 3.43 -7.67
CA HIS A 72 6.20 2.33 -7.34
C HIS A 72 6.06 1.24 -8.41
N GLY A 73 6.93 1.20 -9.41
CA GLY A 73 6.90 0.21 -10.46
C GLY A 73 5.71 0.34 -11.42
N PHE A 74 5.34 -0.77 -12.05
CA PHE A 74 4.41 -0.76 -13.17
C PHE A 74 3.07 -1.49 -12.91
N ALA A 75 2.97 -2.36 -11.91
CA ALA A 75 1.81 -3.25 -11.78
C ALA A 75 0.47 -2.51 -11.74
N ARG A 76 0.43 -1.34 -11.06
CA ARG A 76 -0.76 -0.48 -10.95
C ARG A 76 -1.29 0.07 -12.27
N ASP A 77 -0.49 0.04 -13.33
CA ASP A 77 -0.86 0.57 -14.65
C ASP A 77 -1.17 -0.53 -15.67
N HIS A 78 -0.93 -1.82 -15.30
CA HIS A 78 -1.22 -2.99 -16.12
C HIS A 78 -2.62 -3.55 -15.85
N VAL A 79 -3.20 -4.19 -16.86
CA VAL A 79 -4.45 -4.94 -16.73
C VAL A 79 -4.12 -6.36 -16.30
N PHE A 80 -4.70 -6.78 -15.18
CA PHE A 80 -4.59 -8.13 -14.65
C PHE A 80 -5.66 -9.03 -15.28
N ASN A 81 -5.32 -10.26 -15.56
CA ASN A 81 -6.32 -11.30 -15.71
C ASN A 81 -6.99 -11.57 -14.37
N PHE A 82 -8.30 -11.83 -14.36
CA PHE A 82 -9.00 -12.09 -13.11
C PHE A 82 -9.93 -13.29 -13.23
N GLU A 83 -10.13 -13.94 -12.10
CA GLU A 83 -11.10 -15.01 -11.90
C GLU A 83 -11.95 -14.68 -10.66
N LYS A 84 -13.26 -14.59 -10.84
CA LYS A 84 -14.20 -14.48 -9.71
C LYS A 84 -14.51 -15.89 -9.22
N ILE A 85 -13.95 -16.26 -8.07
CA ILE A 85 -14.07 -17.59 -7.48
C ILE A 85 -15.48 -17.79 -6.85
N SER A 86 -15.99 -16.72 -6.21
CA SER A 86 -17.31 -16.71 -5.58
C SER A 86 -17.84 -15.27 -5.48
N GLU A 87 -18.99 -15.07 -4.83
CA GLU A 87 -19.50 -13.73 -4.54
C GLU A 87 -18.59 -12.96 -3.56
N THR A 88 -17.76 -13.66 -2.79
CA THR A 88 -16.89 -13.08 -1.76
C THR A 88 -15.40 -13.21 -2.08
N GLU A 89 -15.02 -13.73 -3.26
CA GLU A 89 -13.62 -13.99 -3.56
C GLU A 89 -13.29 -13.81 -5.05
N ALA A 90 -12.19 -13.10 -5.32
CA ALA A 90 -11.60 -12.99 -6.66
C ALA A 90 -10.07 -13.03 -6.58
N VAL A 91 -9.47 -13.55 -7.64
CA VAL A 91 -8.01 -13.60 -7.84
C VAL A 91 -7.66 -12.85 -9.11
N PHE A 92 -6.69 -11.96 -9.01
CA PHE A 92 -6.12 -11.20 -10.12
C PHE A 92 -4.70 -11.69 -10.35
N THR A 93 -4.31 -11.88 -11.60
CA THR A 93 -2.99 -12.40 -11.96
C THR A 93 -2.33 -11.49 -13.01
N LEU A 94 -1.09 -11.10 -12.75
CA LEU A 94 -0.20 -10.43 -13.69
C LEU A 94 1.07 -11.28 -13.86
N THR A 95 1.46 -11.52 -15.11
CA THR A 95 2.74 -12.15 -15.45
C THR A 95 3.58 -11.17 -16.27
N GLN A 96 4.88 -11.43 -16.37
CA GLN A 96 5.76 -10.67 -17.25
C GLN A 96 5.25 -10.72 -18.71
N ASN A 97 5.60 -9.70 -19.46
CA ASN A 97 5.40 -9.60 -20.89
C ASN A 97 6.61 -8.89 -21.54
N GLU A 98 6.60 -8.70 -22.85
CA GLU A 98 7.70 -8.06 -23.57
C GLU A 98 8.00 -6.64 -23.06
N ASP A 99 6.97 -5.89 -22.64
CA ASP A 99 7.16 -4.52 -22.16
C ASP A 99 7.71 -4.49 -20.74
N THR A 100 7.21 -5.34 -19.84
CA THR A 100 7.75 -5.42 -18.47
C THR A 100 9.19 -5.89 -18.46
N LEU A 101 9.60 -6.81 -19.35
CA LEU A 101 10.95 -7.33 -19.44
C LEU A 101 11.98 -6.29 -19.91
N LYS A 102 11.56 -5.21 -20.58
CA LYS A 102 12.46 -4.10 -20.97
C LYS A 102 12.97 -3.32 -19.74
N GLY A 103 12.09 -3.07 -18.77
CA GLY A 103 12.40 -2.30 -17.57
C GLY A 103 12.69 -3.16 -16.33
N TYR A 104 12.31 -4.45 -16.36
CA TYR A 104 12.45 -5.37 -15.23
C TYR A 104 12.69 -6.79 -15.74
N PRO A 105 13.95 -7.25 -15.83
CA PRO A 105 14.34 -8.44 -16.56
C PRO A 105 14.10 -9.75 -15.79
N PHE A 106 12.95 -9.88 -15.14
CA PHE A 106 12.59 -11.04 -14.33
C PHE A 106 11.26 -11.65 -14.79
N TYR A 107 11.18 -12.97 -14.70
CA TYR A 107 9.96 -13.73 -14.92
C TYR A 107 9.25 -13.96 -13.60
N PHE A 108 7.98 -13.58 -13.52
CA PHE A 108 7.19 -13.63 -12.30
C PHE A 108 5.72 -13.94 -12.60
N GLU A 109 5.04 -14.44 -11.58
CA GLU A 109 3.58 -14.42 -11.50
C GLU A 109 3.21 -13.70 -10.19
N LEU A 110 2.53 -12.55 -10.33
CA LEU A 110 1.97 -11.78 -9.22
C LEU A 110 0.47 -12.08 -9.14
N LYS A 111 0.02 -12.57 -7.97
CA LYS A 111 -1.40 -12.76 -7.67
C LYS A 111 -1.85 -11.86 -6.53
N LEU A 112 -3.00 -11.21 -6.73
CA LEU A 112 -3.74 -10.46 -5.74
C LEU A 112 -5.06 -11.20 -5.49
N ARG A 113 -5.24 -11.73 -4.27
CA ARG A 113 -6.44 -12.44 -3.87
C ARG A 113 -7.23 -11.58 -2.90
N TYR A 114 -8.40 -11.15 -3.32
CA TYR A 114 -9.38 -10.43 -2.51
C TYR A 114 -10.39 -11.41 -1.94
N ARG A 115 -10.63 -11.32 -0.61
CA ARG A 115 -11.57 -12.18 0.09
C ARG A 115 -12.34 -11.40 1.14
N LEU A 116 -13.67 -11.57 1.15
CA LEU A 116 -14.54 -11.00 2.18
C LEU A 116 -14.83 -12.03 3.26
N ILE A 117 -14.61 -11.68 4.51
CA ILE A 117 -14.85 -12.51 5.69
C ILE A 117 -15.58 -11.65 6.72
N ASP A 118 -16.87 -11.86 6.89
CA ASP A 118 -17.73 -11.01 7.74
C ASP A 118 -17.58 -9.52 7.35
N ARG A 119 -17.18 -8.63 8.29
CA ARG A 119 -16.93 -7.20 8.07
C ARG A 119 -15.56 -6.89 7.48
N LYS A 120 -14.78 -7.90 7.14
CA LYS A 120 -13.37 -7.76 6.78
C LYS A 120 -13.15 -7.98 5.30
N LEU A 121 -12.33 -7.11 4.72
CA LEU A 121 -11.67 -7.34 3.44
C LEU A 121 -10.23 -7.79 3.70
N ASN A 122 -9.88 -8.97 3.23
CA ASN A 122 -8.51 -9.47 3.21
C ASN A 122 -7.95 -9.39 1.78
N LEU A 123 -6.77 -8.78 1.62
CA LEU A 123 -6.00 -8.81 0.38
C LEU A 123 -4.68 -9.54 0.61
N THR A 124 -4.54 -10.69 -0.05
CA THR A 124 -3.31 -11.48 -0.05
C THR A 124 -2.53 -11.24 -1.34
N TYR A 125 -1.26 -10.87 -1.20
CA TYR A 125 -0.27 -10.88 -2.28
C TYR A 125 0.42 -12.23 -2.34
N LYS A 126 0.63 -12.75 -3.55
CA LYS A 126 1.50 -13.90 -3.80
C LYS A 126 2.38 -13.61 -4.99
N VAL A 127 3.68 -13.76 -4.83
CA VAL A 127 4.67 -13.63 -5.90
C VAL A 127 5.32 -14.99 -6.10
N ILE A 128 5.41 -15.44 -7.34
CA ILE A 128 6.03 -16.72 -7.72
C ILE A 128 7.16 -16.40 -8.68
N ASN A 129 8.35 -16.93 -8.43
CA ASN A 129 9.45 -16.88 -9.38
C ASN A 129 9.25 -17.94 -10.45
N THR A 130 8.86 -17.53 -11.67
CA THR A 130 8.67 -18.40 -12.83
C THR A 130 9.87 -18.40 -13.77
N GLY A 131 10.95 -17.74 -13.39
CA GLY A 131 12.18 -17.60 -14.18
C GLY A 131 13.21 -18.69 -13.91
N THR A 132 14.39 -18.46 -14.46
CA THR A 132 15.57 -19.34 -14.36
C THR A 132 16.72 -18.71 -13.55
N ALA A 133 16.45 -17.59 -12.89
CA ALA A 133 17.36 -16.87 -11.98
C ALA A 133 16.59 -16.40 -10.73
N GLU A 134 17.31 -15.99 -9.70
CA GLU A 134 16.75 -15.36 -8.50
C GLU A 134 15.90 -14.15 -8.88
N LEU A 135 14.68 -14.06 -8.37
CA LEU A 135 13.77 -12.93 -8.55
C LEU A 135 13.97 -11.92 -7.43
N LEU A 136 14.19 -10.66 -7.79
CA LEU A 136 14.38 -9.54 -6.86
C LEU A 136 13.19 -8.59 -6.95
N PHE A 137 12.43 -8.42 -5.88
CA PHE A 137 11.27 -7.52 -5.89
C PHE A 137 11.02 -6.85 -4.56
N SER A 138 10.26 -5.77 -4.59
CA SER A 138 9.56 -5.18 -3.47
C SER A 138 8.08 -5.13 -3.78
N ILE A 139 7.23 -5.11 -2.75
CA ILE A 139 5.78 -5.05 -2.93
C ILE A 139 5.14 -4.26 -1.80
N GLY A 140 4.06 -3.54 -2.09
CA GLY A 140 3.33 -2.79 -1.09
C GLY A 140 1.90 -2.47 -1.48
N ALA A 141 1.15 -2.04 -0.48
CA ALA A 141 -0.18 -1.47 -0.62
C ALA A 141 -0.14 0.06 -0.51
N HIS A 142 -1.15 0.71 -1.09
CA HIS A 142 -1.31 2.17 -0.98
C HIS A 142 -2.80 2.55 -0.90
N PRO A 143 -3.61 1.90 0.00
CA PRO A 143 -5.02 2.21 0.12
C PRO A 143 -5.23 3.59 0.77
N ALA A 144 -6.05 4.42 0.13
CA ALA A 144 -6.50 5.70 0.64
C ALA A 144 -7.88 5.57 1.28
N PHE A 145 -7.99 5.94 2.54
CA PHE A 145 -9.25 5.95 3.29
C PHE A 145 -9.81 7.37 3.37
N ALA A 146 -11.10 7.53 3.09
CA ALA A 146 -11.78 8.82 3.12
C ALA A 146 -11.77 9.43 4.53
N VAL A 147 -11.40 10.70 4.64
CA VAL A 147 -11.41 11.50 5.86
C VAL A 147 -11.81 12.94 5.52
N PRO A 148 -12.97 13.42 5.98
CA PRO A 148 -13.98 12.71 6.76
C PRO A 148 -14.76 11.68 5.94
N ASN A 149 -15.24 10.61 6.58
CA ASN A 149 -16.14 9.63 5.98
C ASN A 149 -17.54 9.61 6.61
N THR A 150 -17.76 10.40 7.67
CA THR A 150 -19.06 10.50 8.34
C THR A 150 -19.63 11.92 8.27
N PRO A 151 -20.97 12.10 8.23
CA PRO A 151 -21.59 13.43 8.24
C PRO A 151 -21.21 14.24 9.50
N ASN A 152 -21.11 15.57 9.33
CA ASN A 152 -20.82 16.53 10.40
C ASN A 152 -19.48 16.32 11.10
N THR A 153 -18.51 15.75 10.42
CA THR A 153 -17.12 15.65 10.85
C THR A 153 -16.19 16.40 9.90
N VAL A 154 -15.03 16.83 10.41
CA VAL A 154 -13.94 17.44 9.64
C VAL A 154 -12.67 16.61 9.77
N TYR A 155 -11.65 16.89 8.97
CA TYR A 155 -10.40 16.11 8.92
C TYR A 155 -9.73 16.01 10.31
N GLU A 156 -9.71 17.09 11.06
CA GLU A 156 -9.09 17.20 12.39
C GLU A 156 -9.90 16.51 13.51
N ASP A 157 -11.12 16.05 13.23
CA ASP A 157 -11.85 15.20 14.18
C ASP A 157 -11.30 13.76 14.20
N TYR A 158 -10.48 13.38 13.21
CA TYR A 158 -9.96 12.01 13.03
C TYR A 158 -8.56 11.87 13.62
N TYR A 159 -8.24 10.63 13.98
CA TYR A 159 -6.92 10.23 14.45
C TYR A 159 -6.61 8.78 14.07
N LEU A 160 -5.31 8.47 14.04
CA LEU A 160 -4.81 7.10 13.91
C LEU A 160 -4.45 6.59 15.30
N ALA A 161 -5.00 5.44 15.69
CA ALA A 161 -4.68 4.77 16.93
C ALA A 161 -3.78 3.56 16.64
N PHE A 162 -2.61 3.54 17.27
CA PHE A 162 -1.60 2.50 17.15
C PHE A 162 -1.76 1.48 18.28
N ASN A 163 -1.70 0.18 17.99
CA ASN A 163 -1.93 -0.83 19.02
C ASN A 163 -0.72 -1.10 19.94
N ALA A 164 0.48 -0.62 19.59
CA ALA A 164 1.69 -0.87 20.39
C ALA A 164 2.63 0.33 20.52
N ASP A 165 2.67 1.25 19.53
CA ASP A 165 3.61 2.37 19.57
C ASP A 165 3.13 3.49 20.51
N GLU A 166 4.03 4.05 21.31
CA GLU A 166 3.84 5.29 22.12
C GLU A 166 4.53 6.49 21.49
N LYS A 167 5.44 6.25 20.57
CA LYS A 167 6.18 7.25 19.78
C LYS A 167 6.51 6.68 18.41
N LEU A 168 6.57 7.56 17.42
CA LEU A 168 6.85 7.21 16.04
C LEU A 168 8.16 7.88 15.59
N THR A 169 9.15 7.08 15.22
CA THR A 169 10.34 7.58 14.50
C THR A 169 10.10 7.39 13.02
N PHE A 170 10.11 8.47 12.24
CA PHE A 170 9.96 8.41 10.79
C PHE A 170 11.18 8.98 10.08
N TRP A 171 11.48 8.43 8.91
CA TRP A 171 12.53 8.88 7.99
C TRP A 171 11.96 9.93 7.04
N LYS A 172 12.68 11.05 6.90
CA LYS A 172 12.29 12.10 5.95
C LYS A 172 12.64 11.68 4.53
N LEU A 173 11.86 12.19 3.58
CA LEU A 173 12.14 12.03 2.16
C LEU A 173 12.76 13.31 1.58
N GLU A 174 13.73 13.13 0.69
CA GLU A 174 14.33 14.17 -0.15
C GLU A 174 14.17 13.74 -1.62
N ASP A 175 13.42 14.51 -2.40
CA ASP A 175 13.09 14.18 -3.81
C ASP A 175 12.50 12.77 -4.00
N GLY A 176 11.76 12.27 -2.99
CA GLY A 176 11.14 10.96 -2.99
C GLY A 176 12.08 9.80 -2.64
N LEU A 177 13.31 10.07 -2.23
CA LEU A 177 14.29 9.11 -1.70
C LEU A 177 14.36 9.21 -0.17
N VAL A 178 14.70 8.12 0.48
CA VAL A 178 14.87 8.09 1.94
C VAL A 178 16.15 8.82 2.30
N SER A 179 16.07 9.83 3.16
CA SER A 179 17.24 10.56 3.66
C SER A 179 17.77 9.96 4.96
N ASP A 180 18.98 10.40 5.37
CA ASP A 180 19.59 10.04 6.66
C ASP A 180 18.91 10.73 7.86
N GLN A 181 17.97 11.65 7.58
CA GLN A 181 17.30 12.42 8.63
C GLN A 181 16.06 11.71 9.13
N THR A 182 15.92 11.64 10.44
CA THR A 182 14.72 11.18 11.12
C THR A 182 14.06 12.30 11.91
N ALA A 183 12.78 12.11 12.24
CA ALA A 183 12.08 12.93 13.20
C ALA A 183 11.20 12.04 14.08
N LEU A 184 10.82 12.60 15.25
CA LEU A 184 10.04 11.90 16.27
C LEU A 184 8.68 12.57 16.43
N ILE A 185 7.64 11.74 16.54
CA ILE A 185 6.30 12.16 16.94
C ILE A 185 5.96 11.42 18.25
N GLU A 186 5.71 12.16 19.31
CA GLU A 186 5.17 11.60 20.56
C GLU A 186 3.66 11.39 20.41
N LEU A 187 3.18 10.21 20.73
CA LEU A 187 1.76 9.86 20.65
C LEU A 187 1.08 10.11 22.00
N GLY A 188 0.02 10.89 21.99
CA GLY A 188 -0.82 11.07 23.18
C GLY A 188 -1.75 9.88 23.39
N GLY A 189 -1.36 8.89 24.20
CA GLY A 189 -2.16 7.68 24.43
C GLY A 189 -2.29 6.82 23.16
N HIS A 190 -1.18 6.55 22.50
CA HIS A 190 -1.10 5.79 21.23
C HIS A 190 -1.82 6.45 20.03
N ARG A 191 -2.10 7.76 20.08
CA ARG A 191 -2.88 8.47 19.05
C ARG A 191 -2.04 9.48 18.28
N LEU A 192 -2.16 9.46 16.96
CA LEU A 192 -1.73 10.50 16.04
C LEU A 192 -2.96 11.25 15.54
N ASN A 193 -3.21 12.45 16.03
CA ASN A 193 -4.29 13.28 15.51
C ASN A 193 -3.99 13.71 14.08
N LEU A 194 -4.95 13.54 13.17
CA LEU A 194 -4.78 13.92 11.79
C LEU A 194 -4.83 15.44 11.64
N LYS A 195 -3.85 15.95 10.88
CA LYS A 195 -3.76 17.33 10.43
C LYS A 195 -3.13 17.32 9.04
N HIS A 196 -3.56 18.22 8.18
CA HIS A 196 -3.02 18.29 6.82
C HIS A 196 -1.51 18.59 6.77
N ASP A 197 -1.00 19.39 7.71
CA ASP A 197 0.41 19.78 7.77
C ASP A 197 1.37 18.61 8.07
N LEU A 198 0.88 17.48 8.57
CA LEU A 198 1.69 16.25 8.74
C LEU A 198 2.31 15.79 7.42
N PHE A 199 1.65 16.08 6.28
CA PHE A 199 2.01 15.54 4.96
C PHE A 199 2.52 16.58 3.98
N TYR A 200 2.72 17.84 4.40
CA TYR A 200 3.22 18.91 3.52
C TYR A 200 4.65 18.69 3.03
N ASN A 201 5.42 17.87 3.76
CA ASN A 201 6.80 17.50 3.42
C ASN A 201 6.92 16.05 2.92
N ASP A 202 5.89 15.50 2.27
CA ASP A 202 5.79 14.11 1.80
C ASP A 202 5.30 13.11 2.88
N ALA A 203 5.43 11.82 2.61
CA ALA A 203 4.97 10.74 3.48
C ALA A 203 5.79 10.60 4.77
N LEU A 204 5.13 10.14 5.83
CA LEU A 204 5.81 9.65 7.02
C LEU A 204 6.22 8.19 6.76
N VAL A 205 7.52 7.94 6.63
CA VAL A 205 8.08 6.60 6.35
C VAL A 205 8.60 5.95 7.61
N PHE A 206 8.06 4.80 7.96
CA PHE A 206 8.42 4.05 9.17
C PHE A 206 9.16 2.75 8.80
N LYS A 207 10.24 2.47 9.53
CA LYS A 207 11.06 1.26 9.41
C LYS A 207 11.06 0.41 10.69
N THR A 208 10.45 0.91 11.76
CA THR A 208 10.56 0.33 13.10
C THR A 208 9.26 0.33 13.89
N LEU A 209 8.10 0.31 13.23
CA LEU A 209 6.82 0.21 13.93
C LEU A 209 6.76 -1.09 14.74
N GLN A 210 6.22 -0.99 15.97
CA GLN A 210 5.88 -2.13 16.81
C GLN A 210 4.43 -2.56 16.59
N SER A 211 3.60 -1.63 16.12
CA SER A 211 2.20 -1.88 15.80
C SER A 211 2.06 -2.74 14.55
N ASN A 212 1.13 -3.66 14.58
CA ASN A 212 0.66 -4.47 13.45
C ASN A 212 -0.81 -4.18 13.10
N CYS A 213 -1.41 -3.21 13.82
CA CYS A 213 -2.74 -2.69 13.57
C CYS A 213 -2.76 -1.18 13.83
N ILE A 214 -3.34 -0.44 12.87
CA ILE A 214 -3.63 0.99 13.00
C ILE A 214 -5.13 1.16 12.76
N SER A 215 -5.81 1.86 13.69
CA SER A 215 -7.23 2.16 13.55
C SER A 215 -7.42 3.60 13.13
N LEU A 216 -8.25 3.84 12.12
CA LEU A 216 -8.72 5.18 11.76
C LEU A 216 -10.06 5.44 12.46
N LEU A 217 -10.05 6.36 13.39
CA LEU A 217 -11.15 6.67 14.29
C LEU A 217 -11.43 8.18 14.30
N ASN A 218 -12.57 8.57 14.90
CA ASN A 218 -12.90 9.98 15.11
C ASN A 218 -13.47 10.26 16.51
N ASN A 219 -13.51 11.54 16.90
CA ASN A 219 -13.96 11.98 18.23
C ASN A 219 -15.50 12.26 18.31
N LYS A 220 -16.26 12.03 17.25
CA LYS A 220 -17.68 12.42 17.13
C LYS A 220 -18.65 11.24 17.15
N ASN A 221 -18.19 10.06 16.75
CA ASN A 221 -19.00 8.84 16.68
C ASN A 221 -18.10 7.60 16.79
N ASP A 222 -18.73 6.42 16.83
CA ASP A 222 -18.04 5.13 17.01
C ASP A 222 -17.70 4.45 15.66
N TYR A 223 -17.87 5.12 14.52
CA TYR A 223 -17.52 4.57 13.22
C TYR A 223 -16.02 4.70 12.95
N GLY A 224 -15.48 3.65 12.35
CA GLY A 224 -14.05 3.63 12.05
C GLY A 224 -13.65 2.39 11.27
N LEU A 225 -12.35 2.18 11.18
CA LEU A 225 -11.79 0.95 10.62
C LEU A 225 -10.57 0.50 11.42
N HIS A 226 -10.34 -0.80 11.44
CA HIS A 226 -9.08 -1.41 11.87
C HIS A 226 -8.32 -1.89 10.64
N PHE A 227 -7.07 -1.49 10.51
CA PHE A 227 -6.17 -1.89 9.42
C PHE A 227 -5.04 -2.75 9.98
N HIS A 228 -5.05 -4.04 9.66
CA HIS A 228 -4.08 -5.04 10.10
C HIS A 228 -3.05 -5.32 9.00
N PHE A 229 -1.76 -5.35 9.36
CA PHE A 229 -0.64 -5.47 8.41
C PHE A 229 0.54 -6.25 9.00
N GLU A 230 0.28 -7.39 9.60
CA GLU A 230 1.31 -8.23 10.21
C GLU A 230 2.43 -8.60 9.22
N ASP A 231 3.68 -8.63 9.71
CA ASP A 231 4.89 -8.97 8.93
C ASP A 231 5.29 -8.01 7.80
N PHE A 232 4.77 -6.79 7.76
CA PHE A 232 5.29 -5.75 6.87
C PHE A 232 6.36 -4.93 7.59
N PRO A 233 7.64 -4.99 7.14
CA PRO A 233 8.75 -4.35 7.84
C PRO A 233 8.78 -2.82 7.70
N PHE A 234 8.06 -2.29 6.71
CA PHE A 234 7.98 -0.86 6.43
C PHE A 234 6.53 -0.41 6.37
N PHE A 235 6.30 0.84 6.69
CA PHE A 235 4.97 1.43 6.63
C PHE A 235 5.04 2.89 6.20
N GLY A 236 4.10 3.31 5.35
CA GLY A 236 3.92 4.70 4.97
C GLY A 236 2.58 5.24 5.47
N ILE A 237 2.57 6.50 5.90
CA ILE A 237 1.32 7.26 6.11
C ILE A 237 1.42 8.53 5.28
N TRP A 238 0.42 8.75 4.43
CA TRP A 238 0.45 9.87 3.49
C TRP A 238 -0.94 10.41 3.16
N ALA A 239 -1.00 11.68 2.82
CA ALA A 239 -2.12 12.30 2.12
C ALA A 239 -1.57 13.33 1.12
N ALA A 240 -2.28 13.58 0.02
CA ALA A 240 -1.98 14.74 -0.81
C ALA A 240 -2.32 16.04 -0.04
N THR A 241 -1.66 17.14 -0.42
CA THR A 241 -1.87 18.44 0.23
C THR A 241 -3.36 18.79 0.33
N ASP A 242 -3.84 19.02 1.54
CA ASP A 242 -5.22 19.37 1.89
C ASP A 242 -6.29 18.40 1.37
N ALA A 243 -5.91 17.16 1.08
CA ALA A 243 -6.82 16.15 0.57
C ALA A 243 -7.66 15.52 1.70
N PRO A 244 -8.94 15.23 1.43
CA PRO A 244 -9.82 14.60 2.42
C PRO A 244 -9.66 13.06 2.45
N PHE A 245 -8.44 12.59 2.65
CA PHE A 245 -8.11 11.18 2.83
C PHE A 245 -6.80 10.99 3.60
N VAL A 246 -6.55 9.78 4.04
CA VAL A 246 -5.24 9.31 4.54
C VAL A 246 -4.93 7.93 3.95
N CYS A 247 -3.70 7.74 3.49
CA CYS A 247 -3.19 6.43 3.08
C CYS A 247 -2.54 5.72 4.26
N LEU A 248 -2.81 4.41 4.38
CA LEU A 248 -2.17 3.49 5.31
C LEU A 248 -1.48 2.41 4.49
N GLU A 249 -0.17 2.45 4.44
CA GLU A 249 0.62 1.80 3.40
C GLU A 249 1.61 0.77 3.96
N PRO A 250 1.22 -0.50 4.11
CA PRO A 250 2.16 -1.56 4.49
C PRO A 250 3.06 -1.95 3.30
N TRP A 251 4.38 -2.01 3.54
CA TRP A 251 5.37 -2.28 2.51
C TRP A 251 6.36 -3.38 2.89
N CYS A 252 6.75 -4.19 1.89
CA CYS A 252 7.93 -5.03 1.90
C CYS A 252 8.93 -4.45 0.89
N GLY A 253 9.82 -3.60 1.38
CA GLY A 253 10.71 -2.71 0.65
C GLY A 253 10.35 -1.25 0.85
N VAL A 254 11.25 -0.35 0.48
CA VAL A 254 11.13 1.10 0.65
C VAL A 254 11.81 1.82 -0.52
N ALA A 255 11.62 3.12 -0.71
CA ALA A 255 12.38 3.91 -1.70
C ALA A 255 13.89 3.76 -1.50
N ASP A 256 14.66 4.00 -2.55
CA ASP A 256 16.12 4.04 -2.41
C ASP A 256 16.54 5.13 -1.40
N ASP A 257 17.63 4.87 -0.72
CA ASP A 257 18.35 5.87 0.06
C ASP A 257 19.05 6.88 -0.86
N ILE A 258 19.20 8.13 -0.40
CA ILE A 258 19.88 9.20 -1.15
C ILE A 258 21.30 8.83 -1.57
N ASN A 259 21.99 7.95 -0.83
CA ASN A 259 23.35 7.47 -1.10
C ASN A 259 23.38 6.13 -1.85
N HIS A 260 22.21 5.54 -2.20
CA HIS A 260 22.11 4.24 -2.87
C HIS A 260 22.96 4.20 -4.15
N ASP A 261 23.66 3.10 -4.39
CA ASP A 261 24.56 2.89 -5.53
C ASP A 261 23.84 2.44 -6.82
N GLN A 262 22.51 2.33 -6.75
CA GLN A 262 21.62 1.86 -7.81
C GLN A 262 21.72 0.36 -8.15
N GLU A 263 22.52 -0.44 -7.45
CA GLU A 263 22.52 -1.89 -7.65
C GLU A 263 21.30 -2.52 -6.98
N LEU A 264 20.44 -3.19 -7.77
CA LEU A 264 19.15 -3.70 -7.28
C LEU A 264 19.30 -4.68 -6.10
N THR A 265 20.36 -5.46 -6.09
CA THR A 265 20.66 -6.43 -5.03
C THR A 265 20.99 -5.76 -3.68
N HIS A 266 21.32 -4.47 -3.68
CA HIS A 266 21.63 -3.67 -2.49
C HIS A 266 20.45 -2.85 -1.98
N LYS A 267 19.33 -2.84 -2.72
CA LYS A 267 18.14 -2.07 -2.35
C LYS A 267 17.59 -2.51 -0.99
N GLU A 268 17.35 -1.56 -0.08
CA GLU A 268 16.80 -1.84 1.24
C GLU A 268 15.44 -2.54 1.17
N GLY A 269 15.34 -3.66 1.86
CA GLY A 269 14.10 -4.46 1.92
C GLY A 269 13.77 -5.20 0.62
N ILE A 270 14.71 -5.30 -0.34
CA ILE A 270 14.50 -6.13 -1.53
C ILE A 270 14.31 -7.59 -1.13
N ILE A 271 13.27 -8.21 -1.63
CA ILE A 271 12.99 -9.63 -1.43
C ILE A 271 13.71 -10.42 -2.51
N LYS A 272 14.42 -11.47 -2.08
CA LYS A 272 15.10 -12.45 -2.93
C LYS A 272 14.33 -13.75 -2.90
N LEU A 273 13.93 -14.23 -4.07
CA LEU A 273 13.10 -15.42 -4.21
C LEU A 273 13.77 -16.40 -5.18
N ASP A 274 14.13 -17.56 -4.68
CA ASP A 274 14.78 -18.60 -5.47
C ASP A 274 13.88 -19.14 -6.59
N ILE A 275 14.49 -19.82 -7.56
CA ILE A 275 13.81 -20.40 -8.72
C ILE A 275 12.69 -21.34 -8.27
N GLY A 276 11.46 -21.12 -8.76
CA GLY A 276 10.30 -21.94 -8.45
C GLY A 276 9.68 -21.69 -7.08
N GLU A 277 10.32 -20.85 -6.23
CA GLU A 277 9.79 -20.50 -4.93
C GLU A 277 8.64 -19.49 -5.03
N ASN A 278 7.90 -19.35 -3.93
CA ASN A 278 6.85 -18.35 -3.81
C ASN A 278 6.91 -17.64 -2.45
N TRP A 279 6.47 -16.39 -2.45
CA TRP A 279 6.36 -15.51 -1.30
C TRP A 279 4.92 -15.03 -1.17
N SER A 280 4.43 -14.83 0.07
CA SER A 280 3.08 -14.35 0.33
C SER A 280 3.02 -13.47 1.57
N ARG A 281 2.18 -12.42 1.50
CA ARG A 281 1.78 -11.53 2.61
C ARG A 281 0.35 -11.08 2.41
N PHE A 282 -0.31 -10.69 3.51
CA PHE A 282 -1.65 -10.11 3.44
C PHE A 282 -1.80 -8.93 4.38
N TRP A 283 -2.71 -8.07 4.06
CA TRP A 283 -3.28 -7.08 4.96
C TRP A 283 -4.80 -7.23 4.99
N GLU A 284 -5.40 -6.70 6.03
CA GLU A 284 -6.83 -6.82 6.27
C GLU A 284 -7.40 -5.51 6.79
N VAL A 285 -8.60 -5.15 6.35
CA VAL A 285 -9.34 -4.00 6.87
C VAL A 285 -10.73 -4.45 7.33
N GLU A 286 -11.09 -4.05 8.56
CA GLU A 286 -12.41 -4.25 9.15
C GLU A 286 -13.09 -2.90 9.33
N CYS A 287 -14.30 -2.75 8.80
CA CYS A 287 -15.11 -1.53 8.89
C CYS A 287 -16.23 -1.69 9.91
N PHE A 288 -16.45 -0.69 10.77
CA PHE A 288 -17.49 -0.70 11.80
C PHE A 288 -18.08 0.68 12.06
#